data_b5e412b18a339593c0dee471ccc68961
#
_entry.id   b5e412b18a339593c0dee471ccc68961
#
_cell.length_a   1.000
_cell.length_b   1.000
_cell.length_c   1.000
_cell.angle_alpha   90.00
_cell.angle_beta   90.00
_cell.angle_gamma   90.00
#
_symmetry.space_group_name_H-M   'P 1'
#
loop_
_entity.id
_entity.type
_entity.pdbx_description
1 polymer ?
#
loop_
_entity_poly.entity_id
_entity_poly.type
_entity_poly.pdbx_seq_one_letter_code
_entity_poly.pdbx_strand_id
1 'polypeptide(L)'
;MDTFEEFGVLTNDRKPDTMNQLLRLRNLFSKALVKMPRDYLVKMIFDRRHLTYTMFREDGSIVGGLCFRPFVNRGFVEVVFLAISSTDQVKGKGTRLMNHFKEYCKRELGIKYLLTYADNFATGYFRKQGFTEEITLPTSVWKGYIKDYDGGTMMGCRLYDHIDYRDIASSMRELIREIYETVTNPISKTEIHAGLTSFPLELSSIPGLENVRSSMTAEEGWNAKSWTMEAQIGSIITTAMKEQSSWAFREPVDERMVPGYHSVISNPIDLSTMKAKNDLGEYRTREDFRADVKLMLDNCVLFNGPRHEITRRGQDVATLMFARIDKIIEYATPDQW
;
A
#
# COMPACT_ATOMS: atom_id res chain seq x y z
N MET A 1 -5.35 -8.22 -28.26
CA MET A 1 -6.30 -9.33 -28.52
C MET A 1 -6.69 -9.90 -27.17
N ASP A 2 -7.91 -9.62 -26.71
CA ASP A 2 -8.46 -10.27 -25.53
C ASP A 2 -8.71 -11.73 -25.91
N THR A 3 -7.86 -12.61 -25.39
CA THR A 3 -8.10 -14.07 -25.51
C THR A 3 -9.32 -14.39 -24.67
N PHE A 4 -10.34 -14.93 -25.32
CA PHE A 4 -11.53 -15.44 -24.64
C PHE A 4 -11.12 -16.48 -23.60
N GLU A 5 -11.58 -16.31 -22.36
CA GLU A 5 -11.28 -17.20 -21.24
C GLU A 5 -12.58 -17.65 -20.60
N GLU A 6 -12.68 -18.94 -20.36
CA GLU A 6 -13.80 -19.54 -19.62
C GLU A 6 -13.41 -19.84 -18.20
N PHE A 7 -14.37 -19.76 -17.29
CA PHE A 7 -14.19 -20.05 -15.88
C PHE A 7 -15.14 -21.17 -15.46
N GLY A 8 -14.63 -22.14 -14.71
CA GLY A 8 -15.42 -23.25 -14.24
C GLY A 8 -14.95 -23.77 -12.90
N VAL A 9 -15.84 -24.48 -12.21
CA VAL A 9 -15.53 -25.17 -10.95
C VAL A 9 -15.37 -26.64 -11.23
N LEU A 10 -14.23 -27.17 -10.80
CA LEU A 10 -13.94 -28.61 -10.85
C LEU A 10 -13.96 -29.20 -9.44
N THR A 11 -14.55 -30.37 -9.32
CA THR A 11 -14.55 -31.17 -8.09
C THR A 11 -14.38 -32.64 -8.41
N ASN A 12 -13.99 -33.45 -7.46
CA ASN A 12 -13.91 -34.89 -7.61
C ASN A 12 -15.32 -35.52 -7.65
N ASP A 13 -15.94 -35.48 -8.84
CA ASP A 13 -17.24 -36.08 -9.15
C ASP A 13 -17.11 -37.55 -9.65
N ARG A 14 -15.88 -38.07 -9.73
CA ARG A 14 -15.49 -39.41 -10.26
C ARG A 14 -15.73 -39.57 -11.76
N LYS A 15 -16.08 -38.54 -12.51
CA LYS A 15 -16.18 -38.63 -13.96
C LYS A 15 -14.81 -38.58 -14.62
N PRO A 16 -14.54 -39.41 -15.65
CA PRO A 16 -13.23 -39.47 -16.29
C PRO A 16 -12.72 -38.13 -16.78
N ASP A 17 -13.58 -37.30 -17.39
CA ASP A 17 -13.20 -35.99 -17.95
C ASP A 17 -12.78 -35.01 -16.84
N THR A 18 -13.58 -34.94 -15.77
CA THR A 18 -13.27 -34.08 -14.63
C THR A 18 -11.99 -34.55 -13.93
N MET A 19 -11.81 -35.88 -13.77
CA MET A 19 -10.61 -36.43 -13.18
C MET A 19 -9.36 -36.15 -14.00
N ASN A 20 -9.46 -36.16 -15.34
CA ASN A 20 -8.36 -35.80 -16.23
C ASN A 20 -8.01 -34.28 -16.09
N GLN A 21 -9.00 -33.43 -15.96
CA GLN A 21 -8.78 -32.00 -15.72
C GLN A 21 -8.13 -31.75 -14.35
N LEU A 22 -8.58 -32.43 -13.28
CA LEU A 22 -7.96 -32.36 -11.96
C LEU A 22 -6.50 -32.87 -11.97
N LEU A 23 -6.18 -33.88 -12.77
CA LEU A 23 -4.81 -34.37 -12.96
C LEU A 23 -3.93 -33.31 -13.66
N ARG A 24 -4.47 -32.61 -14.67
CA ARG A 24 -3.78 -31.51 -15.35
C ARG A 24 -3.52 -30.35 -14.37
N LEU A 25 -4.53 -29.98 -13.55
CA LEU A 25 -4.39 -28.97 -12.49
C LEU A 25 -3.33 -29.39 -11.46
N ARG A 26 -3.34 -30.64 -11.01
CA ARG A 26 -2.31 -31.14 -10.09
C ARG A 26 -0.90 -30.97 -10.68
N ASN A 27 -0.73 -31.25 -11.97
CA ASN A 27 0.55 -31.08 -12.64
C ASN A 27 0.96 -29.59 -12.71
N LEU A 28 0.00 -28.69 -12.99
CA LEU A 28 0.23 -27.24 -12.97
C LEU A 28 0.65 -26.77 -11.57
N PHE A 29 -0.10 -27.12 -10.54
CA PHE A 29 0.21 -26.74 -9.16
C PHE A 29 1.55 -27.31 -8.69
N SER A 30 1.88 -28.55 -9.02
CA SER A 30 3.17 -29.15 -8.65
C SER A 30 4.37 -28.44 -9.29
N LYS A 31 4.19 -27.86 -10.46
CA LYS A 31 5.22 -27.07 -11.14
C LYS A 31 5.34 -25.66 -10.59
N ALA A 32 4.21 -25.04 -10.25
CA ALA A 32 4.18 -23.65 -9.80
C ALA A 32 4.46 -23.50 -8.29
N LEU A 33 4.07 -24.47 -7.47
CA LEU A 33 4.17 -24.48 -6.01
C LEU A 33 5.24 -25.47 -5.54
N VAL A 34 6.48 -25.25 -5.95
CA VAL A 34 7.60 -26.18 -5.77
C VAL A 34 7.88 -26.52 -4.28
N LYS A 35 7.61 -25.56 -3.38
CA LYS A 35 7.80 -25.74 -1.93
C LYS A 35 6.69 -26.55 -1.26
N MET A 36 5.57 -26.77 -1.95
CA MET A 36 4.42 -27.48 -1.39
C MET A 36 4.56 -28.99 -1.61
N PRO A 37 4.40 -29.85 -0.56
CA PRO A 37 4.50 -31.30 -0.69
C PRO A 37 3.49 -31.83 -1.72
N ARG A 38 3.95 -32.72 -2.61
CA ARG A 38 3.11 -33.29 -3.68
C ARG A 38 1.90 -34.05 -3.14
N ASP A 39 2.08 -34.79 -2.07
CA ASP A 39 0.99 -35.55 -1.42
C ASP A 39 -0.08 -34.61 -0.84
N TYR A 40 0.34 -33.47 -0.33
CA TYR A 40 -0.60 -32.40 0.13
C TYR A 40 -1.43 -31.85 -1.03
N LEU A 41 -0.80 -31.52 -2.16
CA LEU A 41 -1.51 -31.06 -3.35
C LEU A 41 -2.52 -32.10 -3.85
N VAL A 42 -2.12 -33.37 -3.93
CA VAL A 42 -3.01 -34.46 -4.33
C VAL A 42 -4.19 -34.58 -3.36
N LYS A 43 -3.91 -34.58 -2.05
CA LYS A 43 -4.95 -34.69 -1.03
C LYS A 43 -5.97 -33.54 -1.15
N MET A 44 -5.52 -32.28 -1.34
CA MET A 44 -6.44 -31.15 -1.42
C MET A 44 -7.25 -31.13 -2.71
N ILE A 45 -6.62 -31.41 -3.86
CA ILE A 45 -7.28 -31.36 -5.17
C ILE A 45 -8.35 -32.44 -5.32
N PHE A 46 -8.08 -33.65 -4.76
CA PHE A 46 -8.99 -34.83 -4.91
C PHE A 46 -9.93 -35.04 -3.71
N ASP A 47 -9.78 -34.25 -2.62
CA ASP A 47 -10.75 -34.28 -1.52
C ASP A 47 -12.07 -33.60 -1.98
N ARG A 48 -13.17 -34.30 -1.87
CA ARG A 48 -14.51 -33.84 -2.28
C ARG A 48 -15.03 -32.60 -1.56
N ARG A 49 -14.41 -32.22 -0.43
CA ARG A 49 -14.71 -31.01 0.32
C ARG A 49 -14.04 -29.76 -0.29
N HIS A 50 -13.06 -30.00 -1.18
CA HIS A 50 -12.36 -28.95 -1.88
C HIS A 50 -12.85 -28.87 -3.33
N LEU A 51 -12.86 -27.65 -3.85
CA LEU A 51 -13.18 -27.38 -5.23
C LEU A 51 -12.02 -26.59 -5.84
N THR A 52 -11.91 -26.62 -7.15
CA THR A 52 -10.93 -25.81 -7.86
C THR A 52 -11.63 -24.90 -8.85
N TYR A 53 -11.56 -23.60 -8.61
CA TYR A 53 -12.01 -22.59 -9.57
C TYR A 53 -10.92 -22.45 -10.63
N THR A 54 -11.24 -22.74 -11.88
CA THR A 54 -10.29 -22.95 -12.96
C THR A 54 -10.54 -21.97 -14.09
N MET A 55 -9.47 -21.41 -14.65
CA MET A 55 -9.47 -20.58 -15.84
C MET A 55 -8.98 -21.42 -17.02
N PHE A 56 -9.78 -21.45 -18.09
CA PHE A 56 -9.51 -22.17 -19.32
C PHE A 56 -9.33 -21.20 -20.50
N ARG A 57 -8.56 -21.61 -21.50
CA ARG A 57 -8.57 -20.99 -22.82
C ARG A 57 -9.70 -21.57 -23.65
N GLU A 58 -9.98 -20.96 -24.80
CA GLU A 58 -10.95 -21.40 -25.78
C GLU A 58 -10.71 -22.84 -26.28
N ASP A 59 -9.46 -23.29 -26.32
CA ASP A 59 -9.06 -24.66 -26.66
C ASP A 59 -9.23 -25.68 -25.51
N GLY A 60 -9.79 -25.23 -24.37
CA GLY A 60 -9.96 -26.06 -23.17
C GLY A 60 -8.68 -26.33 -22.40
N SER A 61 -7.56 -25.68 -22.74
CA SER A 61 -6.33 -25.78 -21.97
C SER A 61 -6.40 -24.91 -20.70
N ILE A 62 -5.75 -25.39 -19.62
CA ILE A 62 -5.80 -24.73 -18.32
C ILE A 62 -4.74 -23.62 -18.23
N VAL A 63 -5.20 -22.40 -17.98
CA VAL A 63 -4.37 -21.22 -17.71
C VAL A 63 -3.91 -21.18 -16.25
N GLY A 64 -4.81 -21.53 -15.33
CA GLY A 64 -4.56 -21.51 -13.89
C GLY A 64 -5.74 -22.01 -13.10
N GLY A 65 -5.55 -22.11 -11.79
CA GLY A 65 -6.58 -22.54 -10.88
C GLY A 65 -6.37 -22.03 -9.46
N LEU A 66 -7.46 -22.03 -8.70
CA LEU A 66 -7.52 -21.67 -7.29
C LEU A 66 -8.25 -22.79 -6.56
N CYS A 67 -7.54 -23.54 -5.70
CA CYS A 67 -8.13 -24.54 -4.84
C CYS A 67 -8.71 -23.88 -3.60
N PHE A 68 -9.95 -24.21 -3.27
CA PHE A 68 -10.67 -23.61 -2.15
C PHE A 68 -11.58 -24.61 -1.46
N ARG A 69 -11.92 -24.31 -0.23
CA ARG A 69 -12.90 -25.05 0.57
C ARG A 69 -13.99 -24.11 1.06
N PRO A 70 -15.25 -24.29 0.62
CA PRO A 70 -16.36 -23.49 1.08
C PRO A 70 -16.87 -23.97 2.44
N PHE A 71 -17.09 -23.03 3.35
CA PHE A 71 -17.79 -23.23 4.63
C PHE A 71 -19.09 -22.44 4.60
N VAL A 72 -20.01 -22.84 3.72
CA VAL A 72 -21.25 -22.11 3.41
C VAL A 72 -22.03 -21.78 4.67
N ASN A 73 -22.27 -22.77 5.56
CA ASN A 73 -23.00 -22.58 6.81
C ASN A 73 -22.30 -21.63 7.81
N ARG A 74 -21.05 -21.24 7.52
CA ARG A 74 -20.27 -20.31 8.34
C ARG A 74 -19.98 -19.00 7.66
N GLY A 75 -20.40 -18.85 6.40
CA GLY A 75 -20.29 -17.63 5.64
C GLY A 75 -18.88 -17.27 5.17
N PHE A 76 -17.95 -18.23 5.08
CA PHE A 76 -16.61 -17.98 4.56
C PHE A 76 -16.09 -19.09 3.64
N VAL A 77 -15.07 -18.75 2.85
CA VAL A 77 -14.30 -19.68 2.01
C VAL A 77 -12.84 -19.64 2.42
N GLU A 78 -12.22 -20.82 2.56
CA GLU A 78 -10.76 -20.96 2.66
C GLU A 78 -10.17 -21.03 1.25
N VAL A 79 -9.29 -20.12 0.90
CA VAL A 79 -8.40 -20.21 -0.28
C VAL A 79 -7.17 -21.00 0.13
N VAL A 80 -7.03 -22.21 -0.41
CA VAL A 80 -5.96 -23.13 0.00
C VAL A 80 -4.66 -22.83 -0.76
N PHE A 81 -4.74 -22.71 -2.09
CA PHE A 81 -3.63 -22.26 -2.94
C PHE A 81 -4.14 -21.80 -4.31
N LEU A 82 -3.30 -21.00 -4.98
CA LEU A 82 -3.57 -20.49 -6.32
C LEU A 82 -2.29 -20.57 -7.14
N ALA A 83 -2.42 -20.95 -8.41
CA ALA A 83 -1.31 -20.84 -9.35
C ALA A 83 -1.79 -20.58 -10.78
N ILE A 84 -0.94 -19.89 -11.52
CA ILE A 84 -1.06 -19.65 -12.95
C ILE A 84 0.08 -20.37 -13.67
N SER A 85 -0.20 -20.90 -14.86
CA SER A 85 0.81 -21.53 -15.72
C SER A 85 2.00 -20.58 -15.94
N SER A 86 3.22 -21.12 -15.94
CA SER A 86 4.44 -20.33 -16.14
C SER A 86 4.45 -19.51 -17.42
N THR A 87 3.77 -19.97 -18.47
CA THR A 87 3.62 -19.25 -19.75
C THR A 87 2.66 -18.06 -19.68
N ASP A 88 1.83 -18.00 -18.64
CA ASP A 88 0.77 -16.99 -18.46
C ASP A 88 0.99 -16.09 -17.25
N GLN A 89 2.08 -16.31 -16.51
CA GLN A 89 2.47 -15.43 -15.41
C GLN A 89 2.83 -14.03 -15.92
N VAL A 90 2.75 -13.03 -15.02
CA VAL A 90 3.07 -11.61 -15.29
C VAL A 90 2.10 -10.93 -16.30
N LYS A 91 1.03 -11.58 -16.71
CA LYS A 91 0.03 -11.07 -17.66
C LYS A 91 -1.31 -10.68 -16.98
N GLY A 92 -1.30 -10.46 -15.68
CA GLY A 92 -2.53 -10.13 -14.92
C GLY A 92 -3.52 -11.28 -14.71
N LYS A 93 -3.21 -12.50 -15.21
CA LYS A 93 -4.14 -13.64 -15.15
C LYS A 93 -4.46 -14.08 -13.70
N GLY A 94 -3.51 -13.95 -12.77
CA GLY A 94 -3.74 -14.24 -11.35
C GLY A 94 -4.77 -13.29 -10.72
N THR A 95 -4.70 -12.01 -11.02
CA THR A 95 -5.68 -11.02 -10.58
C THR A 95 -7.04 -11.29 -11.21
N ARG A 96 -7.09 -11.59 -12.52
CA ARG A 96 -8.33 -11.91 -13.22
C ARG A 96 -9.00 -13.15 -12.63
N LEU A 97 -8.25 -14.23 -12.40
CA LEU A 97 -8.75 -15.44 -11.75
C LEU A 97 -9.33 -15.15 -10.37
N MET A 98 -8.61 -14.37 -9.53
CA MET A 98 -9.07 -14.00 -8.20
C MET A 98 -10.35 -13.14 -8.25
N ASN A 99 -10.43 -12.19 -9.17
CA ASN A 99 -11.59 -11.33 -9.33
C ASN A 99 -12.85 -12.11 -9.74
N HIS A 100 -12.72 -13.02 -10.72
CA HIS A 100 -13.81 -13.90 -11.10
C HIS A 100 -14.21 -14.85 -9.97
N PHE A 101 -13.25 -15.37 -9.22
CA PHE A 101 -13.51 -16.19 -8.04
C PHE A 101 -14.26 -15.43 -6.93
N LYS A 102 -13.92 -14.17 -6.69
CA LYS A 102 -14.65 -13.32 -5.73
C LYS A 102 -16.11 -13.16 -6.14
N GLU A 103 -16.38 -12.89 -7.43
CA GLU A 103 -17.76 -12.81 -7.93
C GLU A 103 -18.48 -14.14 -7.80
N TYR A 104 -17.82 -15.25 -8.10
CA TYR A 104 -18.36 -16.60 -7.91
C TYR A 104 -18.75 -16.81 -6.44
N CYS A 105 -17.87 -16.52 -5.49
CA CYS A 105 -18.17 -16.69 -4.07
C CYS A 105 -19.37 -15.83 -3.63
N LYS A 106 -19.44 -14.59 -4.12
CA LYS A 106 -20.50 -13.66 -3.78
C LYS A 106 -21.85 -14.06 -4.39
N ARG A 107 -21.87 -14.39 -5.69
CA ARG A 107 -23.12 -14.62 -6.44
C ARG A 107 -23.63 -16.05 -6.33
N GLU A 108 -22.74 -17.05 -6.46
CA GLU A 108 -23.15 -18.45 -6.50
C GLU A 108 -23.17 -19.10 -5.11
N LEU A 109 -22.23 -18.72 -4.22
CA LEU A 109 -22.15 -19.28 -2.88
C LEU A 109 -22.82 -18.41 -1.80
N GLY A 110 -23.14 -17.16 -2.09
CA GLY A 110 -23.67 -16.20 -1.11
C GLY A 110 -22.66 -15.85 0.01
N ILE A 111 -21.38 -16.03 -0.23
CA ILE A 111 -20.33 -15.88 0.78
C ILE A 111 -19.59 -14.55 0.58
N LYS A 112 -19.38 -13.83 1.69
CA LYS A 112 -18.78 -12.49 1.71
C LYS A 112 -17.40 -12.43 2.38
N TYR A 113 -16.83 -13.58 2.78
CA TYR A 113 -15.52 -13.62 3.41
C TYR A 113 -14.64 -14.70 2.80
N LEU A 114 -13.42 -14.32 2.41
CA LEU A 114 -12.37 -15.21 1.99
C LEU A 114 -11.26 -15.19 3.03
N LEU A 115 -10.75 -16.35 3.40
CA LEU A 115 -9.63 -16.52 4.32
C LEU A 115 -8.54 -17.35 3.65
N THR A 116 -7.29 -17.08 3.96
CA THR A 116 -6.13 -17.84 3.47
C THR A 116 -4.99 -17.81 4.47
N TYR A 117 -4.21 -18.89 4.54
CA TYR A 117 -2.87 -18.86 5.09
C TYR A 117 -1.86 -18.62 3.97
N ALA A 118 -1.30 -17.43 3.90
CA ALA A 118 -0.31 -17.04 2.90
C ALA A 118 1.10 -17.31 3.41
N ASP A 119 1.96 -17.94 2.61
CA ASP A 119 3.38 -17.95 2.88
C ASP A 119 3.98 -16.53 2.70
N ASN A 120 5.20 -16.33 3.21
CA ASN A 120 5.87 -15.03 3.18
C ASN A 120 6.05 -14.47 1.76
N PHE A 121 6.06 -15.31 0.72
CA PHE A 121 6.19 -14.89 -0.68
C PHE A 121 4.84 -14.54 -1.29
N ALA A 122 3.75 -15.13 -0.81
CA ALA A 122 2.40 -14.92 -1.31
C ALA A 122 1.68 -13.73 -0.65
N THR A 123 2.11 -13.28 0.55
CA THR A 123 1.48 -12.15 1.26
C THR A 123 1.36 -10.91 0.41
N GLY A 124 2.41 -10.55 -0.33
CA GLY A 124 2.40 -9.39 -1.24
C GLY A 124 1.38 -9.51 -2.37
N TYR A 125 1.17 -10.71 -2.92
CA TYR A 125 0.12 -10.97 -3.89
C TYR A 125 -1.26 -10.80 -3.26
N PHE A 126 -1.52 -11.44 -2.13
CA PHE A 126 -2.83 -11.39 -1.47
C PHE A 126 -3.19 -9.97 -1.02
N ARG A 127 -2.23 -9.17 -0.52
CA ARG A 127 -2.47 -7.74 -0.22
C ARG A 127 -2.94 -6.95 -1.45
N LYS A 128 -2.33 -7.17 -2.62
CA LYS A 128 -2.77 -6.56 -3.88
C LYS A 128 -4.16 -7.03 -4.31
N GLN A 129 -4.60 -8.20 -3.84
CA GLN A 129 -5.95 -8.70 -4.06
C GLN A 129 -6.95 -8.25 -2.98
N GLY A 130 -6.56 -7.34 -2.07
CA GLY A 130 -7.45 -6.80 -1.03
C GLY A 130 -7.59 -7.69 0.21
N PHE A 131 -6.68 -8.64 0.41
CA PHE A 131 -6.57 -9.36 1.66
C PHE A 131 -5.74 -8.56 2.67
N THR A 132 -6.15 -8.61 3.93
CA THR A 132 -5.47 -7.97 5.06
C THR A 132 -5.21 -8.96 6.18
N GLU A 133 -4.24 -8.65 7.03
CA GLU A 133 -3.97 -9.42 8.25
C GLU A 133 -4.98 -9.10 9.35
N GLU A 134 -5.65 -7.96 9.24
CA GLU A 134 -6.76 -7.59 10.11
C GLU A 134 -8.04 -8.30 9.66
N ILE A 135 -8.40 -9.38 10.36
CA ILE A 135 -9.54 -10.21 10.03
C ILE A 135 -10.77 -9.70 10.78
N THR A 136 -11.72 -9.13 10.03
CA THR A 136 -12.97 -8.61 10.58
C THR A 136 -14.03 -9.68 10.87
N LEU A 137 -13.83 -10.92 10.36
CA LEU A 137 -14.71 -12.06 10.67
C LEU A 137 -14.43 -12.55 12.09
N PRO A 138 -15.46 -12.71 12.95
CA PRO A 138 -15.27 -13.17 14.32
C PRO A 138 -14.47 -14.49 14.40
N THR A 139 -13.50 -14.54 15.29
CA THR A 139 -12.59 -15.70 15.43
C THR A 139 -13.34 -17.01 15.70
N SER A 140 -14.46 -16.97 16.44
CA SER A 140 -15.32 -18.10 16.73
C SER A 140 -15.93 -18.78 15.47
N VAL A 141 -16.00 -18.05 14.36
CA VAL A 141 -16.57 -18.54 13.09
C VAL A 141 -15.61 -19.46 12.35
N TRP A 142 -14.32 -19.12 12.35
CA TRP A 142 -13.31 -19.79 11.50
C TRP A 142 -12.23 -20.57 12.27
N LYS A 143 -11.92 -20.21 13.52
CA LYS A 143 -10.89 -20.86 14.32
C LYS A 143 -11.20 -22.36 14.51
N GLY A 144 -10.22 -23.22 14.24
CA GLY A 144 -10.35 -24.68 14.31
C GLY A 144 -10.93 -25.32 13.04
N TYR A 145 -11.37 -24.56 12.05
CA TYR A 145 -11.84 -25.05 10.75
C TYR A 145 -10.79 -24.93 9.66
N ILE A 146 -9.94 -23.92 9.75
CA ILE A 146 -8.77 -23.73 8.88
C ILE A 146 -7.56 -24.28 9.62
N LYS A 147 -6.72 -25.04 8.91
CA LYS A 147 -5.49 -25.57 9.46
C LYS A 147 -4.46 -24.45 9.61
N ASP A 148 -3.86 -24.38 10.78
CA ASP A 148 -2.74 -23.49 11.05
C ASP A 148 -1.45 -24.05 10.41
N TYR A 149 -0.64 -23.17 9.83
CA TYR A 149 0.62 -23.52 9.16
C TYR A 149 1.75 -22.69 9.76
N ASP A 150 2.76 -23.36 10.26
CA ASP A 150 3.97 -22.72 10.76
C ASP A 150 4.62 -21.86 9.66
N GLY A 151 4.87 -20.57 9.96
CA GLY A 151 5.47 -19.62 9.03
C GLY A 151 4.51 -19.05 7.99
N GLY A 152 3.21 -19.34 8.08
CA GLY A 152 2.17 -18.69 7.28
C GLY A 152 1.56 -17.49 8.00
N THR A 153 1.10 -16.53 7.23
CA THR A 153 0.33 -15.38 7.71
C THR A 153 -1.14 -15.57 7.37
N MET A 154 -2.01 -15.54 8.40
CA MET A 154 -3.45 -15.58 8.18
C MET A 154 -3.93 -14.26 7.62
N MET A 155 -4.65 -14.30 6.50
CA MET A 155 -5.17 -13.12 5.82
C MET A 155 -6.64 -13.30 5.46
N GLY A 156 -7.42 -12.21 5.55
CA GLY A 156 -8.84 -12.18 5.22
C GLY A 156 -9.17 -11.12 4.19
N CYS A 157 -10.19 -11.40 3.39
CA CYS A 157 -10.76 -10.45 2.43
C CYS A 157 -12.28 -10.42 2.57
N ARG A 158 -12.83 -9.25 2.89
CA ARG A 158 -14.28 -9.03 2.87
C ARG A 158 -14.73 -8.67 1.46
N LEU A 159 -15.80 -9.29 1.00
CA LEU A 159 -16.43 -8.99 -0.30
C LEU A 159 -17.63 -8.07 -0.09
N TYR A 160 -17.77 -7.08 -0.96
CA TYR A 160 -18.83 -6.08 -0.91
C TYR A 160 -19.83 -6.28 -2.05
N ASP A 161 -21.13 -6.17 -1.74
CA ASP A 161 -22.19 -6.44 -2.70
C ASP A 161 -22.21 -5.44 -3.87
N HIS A 162 -21.90 -4.18 -3.58
CA HIS A 162 -21.92 -3.08 -4.55
C HIS A 162 -20.72 -3.07 -5.52
N ILE A 163 -19.69 -3.91 -5.28
CA ILE A 163 -18.51 -3.98 -6.14
C ILE A 163 -18.66 -5.15 -7.12
N ASP A 164 -18.60 -4.92 -8.42
CA ASP A 164 -18.36 -5.97 -9.42
C ASP A 164 -16.84 -6.18 -9.56
N TYR A 165 -16.35 -7.27 -8.97
CA TYR A 165 -14.91 -7.58 -8.99
C TYR A 165 -14.38 -7.93 -10.37
N ARG A 166 -15.23 -8.30 -11.33
CA ARG A 166 -14.81 -8.59 -12.72
C ARG A 166 -14.51 -7.30 -13.47
N ASP A 167 -15.15 -6.18 -13.08
CA ASP A 167 -14.97 -4.88 -13.69
C ASP A 167 -14.68 -3.78 -12.67
N ILE A 168 -13.67 -4.03 -11.83
CA ILE A 168 -13.20 -3.05 -10.82
C ILE A 168 -12.79 -1.74 -11.48
N ALA A 169 -12.19 -1.80 -12.67
CA ALA A 169 -11.69 -0.59 -13.34
C ALA A 169 -12.84 0.34 -13.77
N SER A 170 -13.97 -0.20 -14.25
CA SER A 170 -15.16 0.60 -14.55
C SER A 170 -15.82 1.13 -13.29
N SER A 171 -16.00 0.27 -12.28
CA SER A 171 -16.57 0.67 -10.98
C SER A 171 -15.78 1.80 -10.34
N MET A 172 -14.45 1.74 -10.38
CA MET A 172 -13.59 2.81 -9.87
C MET A 172 -13.71 4.10 -10.67
N ARG A 173 -13.76 4.02 -12.01
CA ARG A 173 -13.98 5.21 -12.85
C ARG A 173 -15.32 5.87 -12.59
N GLU A 174 -16.37 5.06 -12.39
CA GLU A 174 -17.70 5.56 -12.07
C GLU A 174 -17.74 6.25 -10.70
N LEU A 175 -17.15 5.64 -9.69
CA LEU A 175 -17.03 6.24 -8.36
C LEU A 175 -16.24 7.56 -8.39
N ILE A 176 -15.11 7.59 -9.11
CA ILE A 176 -14.30 8.82 -9.27
C ILE A 176 -15.13 9.90 -9.98
N ARG A 177 -15.90 9.53 -11.00
CA ARG A 177 -16.79 10.47 -11.70
C ARG A 177 -17.87 11.03 -10.77
N GLU A 178 -18.53 10.17 -9.99
CA GLU A 178 -19.55 10.59 -9.02
C GLU A 178 -18.98 11.52 -7.95
N ILE A 179 -17.80 11.19 -7.41
CA ILE A 179 -17.10 12.07 -6.46
C ILE A 179 -16.77 13.41 -7.13
N TYR A 180 -16.23 13.37 -8.34
CA TYR A 180 -15.88 14.58 -9.09
C TYR A 180 -17.12 15.44 -9.33
N GLU A 181 -18.21 14.86 -9.80
CA GLU A 181 -19.48 15.56 -10.04
C GLU A 181 -20.07 16.14 -8.74
N THR A 182 -19.96 15.40 -7.64
CA THR A 182 -20.44 15.83 -6.33
C THR A 182 -19.62 17.01 -5.78
N VAL A 183 -18.30 16.97 -5.98
CA VAL A 183 -17.38 18.02 -5.50
C VAL A 183 -17.42 19.25 -6.42
N THR A 184 -17.50 19.06 -7.76
CA THR A 184 -17.43 20.17 -8.72
C THR A 184 -18.77 20.83 -8.97
N ASN A 185 -19.89 20.14 -8.76
CA ASN A 185 -21.24 20.72 -8.92
C ASN A 185 -21.51 21.95 -8.04
N PRO A 186 -21.08 22.00 -6.77
CA PRO A 186 -21.12 23.24 -6.00
C PRO A 186 -20.17 24.32 -6.52
N ILE A 187 -19.01 23.91 -7.06
CA ILE A 187 -17.96 24.82 -7.55
C ILE A 187 -18.31 25.41 -8.93
N SER A 188 -19.06 24.67 -9.76
CA SER A 188 -19.49 25.15 -11.10
C SER A 188 -20.50 26.29 -11.05
N LYS A 189 -21.08 26.57 -9.88
CA LYS A 189 -21.87 27.78 -9.60
C LYS A 189 -21.03 28.94 -9.10
N THR A 190 -19.71 28.83 -9.18
CA THR A 190 -18.82 29.90 -8.71
C THR A 190 -18.95 31.09 -9.65
N GLU A 191 -19.57 32.15 -9.17
CA GLU A 191 -19.49 33.47 -9.85
C GLU A 191 -18.02 33.86 -9.90
N ILE A 192 -17.58 34.25 -11.10
CA ILE A 192 -16.21 34.76 -11.27
C ILE A 192 -16.25 36.20 -10.69
N HIS A 193 -15.73 36.32 -9.49
CA HIS A 193 -15.61 37.66 -8.85
C HIS A 193 -14.41 38.38 -9.43
N ALA A 194 -14.56 39.72 -9.60
CA ALA A 194 -13.41 40.59 -9.89
C ALA A 194 -12.36 40.44 -8.79
N GLY A 195 -11.09 40.28 -9.15
CA GLY A 195 -10.02 40.10 -8.20
C GLY A 195 -9.95 41.17 -7.12
N LEU A 196 -9.22 40.92 -6.05
CA LEU A 196 -9.05 41.81 -4.91
C LEU A 196 -8.31 43.09 -5.34
N THR A 197 -8.89 44.26 -5.01
CA THR A 197 -8.36 45.56 -5.42
C THR A 197 -7.71 46.35 -4.28
N SER A 198 -7.76 45.86 -3.04
CA SER A 198 -7.18 46.52 -1.86
C SER A 198 -6.72 45.54 -0.79
N PHE A 199 -5.69 45.91 -0.03
CA PHE A 199 -5.16 45.18 1.14
C PHE A 199 -4.98 46.17 2.31
N PRO A 200 -5.12 45.74 3.58
CA PRO A 200 -5.51 44.41 4.09
C PRO A 200 -7.01 44.15 3.93
N LEU A 201 -7.37 42.87 3.71
CA LEU A 201 -8.75 42.40 3.55
C LEU A 201 -9.24 41.70 4.81
N GLU A 202 -10.46 42.03 5.21
CA GLU A 202 -11.18 41.21 6.17
C GLU A 202 -11.75 39.96 5.46
N LEU A 203 -11.53 38.78 6.02
CA LEU A 203 -12.03 37.51 5.46
C LEU A 203 -13.55 37.52 5.18
N SER A 204 -14.31 38.29 5.98
CA SER A 204 -15.75 38.48 5.82
C SER A 204 -16.13 39.30 4.57
N SER A 205 -15.18 40.02 3.94
CA SER A 205 -15.41 40.78 2.72
C SER A 205 -15.14 39.99 1.43
N ILE A 206 -14.68 38.73 1.54
CA ILE A 206 -14.40 37.86 0.40
C ILE A 206 -15.68 37.07 0.08
N PRO A 207 -16.28 37.25 -1.12
CA PRO A 207 -17.46 36.49 -1.51
C PRO A 207 -17.26 34.97 -1.40
N GLY A 208 -18.20 34.29 -0.72
CA GLY A 208 -18.12 32.87 -0.46
C GLY A 208 -17.43 32.48 0.85
N LEU A 209 -16.80 33.42 1.56
CA LEU A 209 -16.18 33.21 2.88
C LEU A 209 -16.95 33.84 4.04
N GLU A 210 -18.14 34.41 3.78
CA GLU A 210 -18.95 35.16 4.76
C GLU A 210 -19.32 34.28 5.99
N ASN A 211 -19.47 32.98 5.78
CA ASN A 211 -19.89 32.04 6.82
C ASN A 211 -18.73 31.22 7.42
N VAL A 212 -17.51 31.41 6.97
CA VAL A 212 -16.35 30.62 7.46
C VAL A 212 -16.04 30.94 8.93
N ARG A 213 -16.35 32.15 9.40
CA ARG A 213 -16.15 32.56 10.80
C ARG A 213 -17.14 31.93 11.79
N SER A 214 -18.31 31.50 11.35
CA SER A 214 -19.34 30.96 12.26
C SER A 214 -19.22 29.45 12.53
N SER A 215 -18.46 28.73 11.72
CA SER A 215 -18.26 27.29 11.84
C SER A 215 -16.88 26.86 12.38
N MET A 216 -15.95 27.81 12.54
CA MET A 216 -14.62 27.52 13.07
C MET A 216 -14.52 27.99 14.51
N THR A 217 -14.62 27.08 15.47
CA THR A 217 -14.15 27.34 16.82
C THR A 217 -12.62 27.54 16.78
N ALA A 218 -12.08 28.32 17.71
CA ALA A 218 -10.63 28.65 17.76
C ALA A 218 -9.72 27.41 17.87
N GLU A 219 -10.28 26.22 18.13
CA GLU A 219 -9.59 24.94 18.25
C GLU A 219 -9.60 24.12 16.93
N GLU A 220 -10.53 24.40 16.00
CA GLU A 220 -10.66 23.76 14.70
C GLU A 220 -10.15 24.66 13.55
N GLY A 221 -9.54 25.77 13.88
CA GLY A 221 -8.94 26.66 12.91
C GLY A 221 -8.01 25.89 11.97
N TRP A 222 -8.20 26.11 10.68
CA TRP A 222 -7.26 25.69 9.64
C TRP A 222 -5.86 25.80 10.21
N ASN A 223 -5.18 24.65 10.34
CA ASN A 223 -3.88 24.60 10.96
C ASN A 223 -2.89 25.19 9.94
N ALA A 224 -2.86 26.53 9.83
CA ALA A 224 -1.95 27.27 8.96
C ALA A 224 -0.49 26.84 9.20
N LYS A 225 -0.19 26.32 10.42
CA LYS A 225 1.07 25.66 10.74
C LYS A 225 1.37 24.45 9.85
N SER A 226 0.38 23.71 9.36
CA SER A 226 0.62 22.53 8.52
C SER A 226 1.18 22.85 7.13
N TRP A 227 1.08 24.11 6.71
CA TRP A 227 1.52 24.60 5.40
C TRP A 227 2.75 25.51 5.48
N THR A 228 3.19 25.86 6.68
CA THR A 228 4.42 26.66 6.84
C THR A 228 5.63 25.83 6.41
N MET A 229 6.66 26.52 5.91
CA MET A 229 7.92 25.85 5.55
C MET A 229 8.49 25.06 6.74
N GLU A 230 8.40 25.64 7.95
CA GLU A 230 8.78 25.00 9.21
C GLU A 230 8.04 23.68 9.45
N ALA A 231 6.71 23.63 9.23
CA ALA A 231 5.93 22.39 9.36
C ALA A 231 6.31 21.35 8.30
N GLN A 232 6.56 21.78 7.07
CA GLN A 232 7.00 20.91 5.98
C GLN A 232 8.39 20.32 6.28
N ILE A 233 9.36 21.12 6.72
CA ILE A 233 10.69 20.69 7.14
C ILE A 233 10.59 19.73 8.33
N GLY A 234 9.81 20.06 9.37
CA GLY A 234 9.57 19.21 10.53
C GLY A 234 9.02 17.82 10.16
N SER A 235 8.11 17.78 9.18
CA SER A 235 7.59 16.51 8.62
C SER A 235 8.67 15.69 7.91
N ILE A 236 9.55 16.34 7.15
CA ILE A 236 10.66 15.67 6.45
C ILE A 236 11.64 15.05 7.47
N ILE A 237 12.05 15.82 8.49
CA ILE A 237 12.95 15.36 9.55
C ILE A 237 12.32 14.19 10.31
N THR A 238 11.04 14.31 10.70
CA THR A 238 10.32 13.26 11.43
C THR A 238 10.23 11.97 10.61
N THR A 239 10.05 12.10 9.30
CA THR A 239 10.05 10.92 8.41
C THR A 239 11.44 10.29 8.31
N ALA A 240 12.48 11.10 8.14
CA ALA A 240 13.86 10.62 8.09
C ALA A 240 14.26 9.91 9.40
N MET A 241 13.86 10.41 10.56
CA MET A 241 14.12 9.78 11.86
C MET A 241 13.46 8.40 12.01
N LYS A 242 12.36 8.13 11.31
CA LYS A 242 11.66 6.83 11.36
C LYS A 242 12.31 5.77 10.47
N GLU A 243 13.13 6.18 9.51
CA GLU A 243 13.81 5.24 8.61
C GLU A 243 14.82 4.38 9.38
N GLN A 244 14.89 3.10 9.04
CA GLN A 244 15.83 2.18 9.68
C GLN A 244 17.30 2.56 9.40
N SER A 245 17.57 3.15 8.24
CA SER A 245 18.90 3.61 7.83
C SER A 245 19.39 4.83 8.60
N SER A 246 18.51 5.58 9.31
CA SER A 246 18.85 6.85 9.96
C SER A 246 19.43 6.71 11.36
N TRP A 247 19.52 5.53 11.93
CA TRP A 247 19.88 5.35 13.35
C TRP A 247 21.17 6.04 13.77
N ALA A 248 22.20 6.07 12.91
CA ALA A 248 23.48 6.71 13.17
C ALA A 248 23.46 8.25 13.02
N PHE A 249 22.36 8.81 12.53
CA PHE A 249 22.21 10.24 12.21
C PHE A 249 21.13 10.92 13.05
N ARG A 250 20.48 10.19 13.99
CA ARG A 250 19.36 10.71 14.78
C ARG A 250 19.77 11.68 15.84
N GLU A 251 20.89 11.42 16.48
CA GLU A 251 21.42 12.16 17.63
C GLU A 251 22.87 12.56 17.37
N PRO A 252 23.39 13.59 18.08
CA PRO A 252 24.80 13.96 18.00
C PRO A 252 25.73 12.78 18.30
N VAL A 253 26.84 12.71 17.59
CA VAL A 253 27.84 11.66 17.80
C VAL A 253 28.49 11.82 19.17
N ASP A 254 28.36 10.80 20.01
CA ASP A 254 29.07 10.75 21.32
C ASP A 254 30.54 10.33 21.10
N GLU A 255 31.46 11.22 21.47
CA GLU A 255 32.90 10.98 21.29
C GLU A 255 33.42 9.80 22.09
N ARG A 256 32.72 9.41 23.17
CA ARG A 256 33.04 8.19 23.96
C ARG A 256 32.76 6.92 23.17
N MET A 257 31.79 6.97 22.24
CA MET A 257 31.43 5.85 21.39
C MET A 257 32.19 5.88 20.06
N VAL A 258 32.56 7.08 19.59
CA VAL A 258 33.28 7.30 18.31
C VAL A 258 34.46 8.23 18.56
N PRO A 259 35.58 7.71 19.14
CA PRO A 259 36.75 8.52 19.44
C PRO A 259 37.35 9.21 18.22
N GLY A 260 37.67 10.49 18.36
CA GLY A 260 38.30 11.30 17.30
C GLY A 260 37.33 11.90 16.30
N TYR A 261 36.01 11.73 16.47
CA TYR A 261 35.03 12.30 15.58
C TYR A 261 35.15 13.83 15.49
N HIS A 262 35.19 14.51 16.62
CA HIS A 262 35.28 15.97 16.66
C HIS A 262 36.66 16.53 16.27
N SER A 263 37.70 15.70 16.20
CA SER A 263 38.99 16.10 15.66
C SER A 263 39.00 16.15 14.11
N VAL A 264 38.09 15.41 13.48
CA VAL A 264 37.95 15.33 12.00
C VAL A 264 36.82 16.23 11.51
N ILE A 265 35.72 16.26 12.25
CA ILE A 265 34.51 16.97 11.87
C ILE A 265 34.39 18.28 12.64
N SER A 266 34.60 19.39 11.97
CA SER A 266 34.56 20.73 12.57
C SER A 266 33.14 21.24 12.82
N ASN A 267 32.19 20.85 11.98
CA ASN A 267 30.79 21.30 12.07
C ASN A 267 29.87 20.05 12.11
N PRO A 268 29.72 19.41 13.27
CA PRO A 268 28.84 18.26 13.41
C PRO A 268 27.38 18.67 13.24
N ILE A 269 26.60 17.85 12.56
CA ILE A 269 25.16 18.04 12.33
C ILE A 269 24.48 16.67 12.27
N ASP A 270 23.28 16.58 12.84
CA ASP A 270 22.44 15.38 12.91
C ASP A 270 20.96 15.77 12.83
N LEU A 271 20.05 14.79 12.75
CA LEU A 271 18.62 15.03 12.58
C LEU A 271 17.98 15.72 13.79
N SER A 272 18.46 15.45 15.02
CA SER A 272 17.94 16.14 16.22
C SER A 272 18.36 17.60 16.25
N THR A 273 19.58 17.90 15.85
CA THR A 273 20.08 19.27 15.69
C THR A 273 19.32 20.02 14.61
N MET A 274 19.07 19.39 13.43
CA MET A 274 18.23 19.98 12.39
C MET A 274 16.82 20.26 12.88
N LYS A 275 16.26 19.37 13.69
CA LYS A 275 14.94 19.58 14.28
C LYS A 275 14.94 20.80 15.20
N ALA A 276 15.92 20.91 16.09
CA ALA A 276 16.05 22.07 16.99
C ALA A 276 16.19 23.39 16.19
N LYS A 277 17.00 23.41 15.13
CA LYS A 277 17.14 24.57 14.24
C LYS A 277 15.81 24.93 13.57
N ASN A 278 15.06 23.94 13.12
CA ASN A 278 13.73 24.14 12.54
C ASN A 278 12.74 24.72 13.58
N ASP A 279 12.71 24.17 14.78
CA ASP A 279 11.84 24.61 15.87
C ASP A 279 12.18 26.04 16.33
N LEU A 280 13.41 26.50 16.12
CA LEU A 280 13.87 27.88 16.35
C LEU A 280 13.65 28.81 15.14
N GLY A 281 13.16 28.32 14.01
CA GLY A 281 12.93 29.10 12.79
C GLY A 281 14.22 29.55 12.09
N GLU A 282 15.35 28.81 12.28
CA GLU A 282 16.62 29.15 11.67
C GLU A 282 16.68 28.91 10.14
N TYR A 283 15.84 28.02 9.63
CA TYR A 283 15.73 27.78 8.18
C TYR A 283 14.80 28.82 7.56
N ARG A 284 15.36 29.78 6.85
CA ARG A 284 14.61 30.85 6.16
C ARG A 284 14.21 30.45 4.74
N THR A 285 14.99 29.55 4.13
CA THR A 285 14.74 29.01 2.80
C THR A 285 14.89 27.49 2.84
N ARG A 286 14.30 26.79 1.87
CA ARG A 286 14.52 25.35 1.71
C ARG A 286 15.98 24.99 1.42
N GLU A 287 16.72 25.93 0.82
CA GLU A 287 18.14 25.74 0.51
C GLU A 287 19.01 25.77 1.79
N ASP A 288 18.63 26.53 2.83
CA ASP A 288 19.29 26.48 4.14
C ASP A 288 19.18 25.07 4.74
N PHE A 289 17.98 24.49 4.70
CA PHE A 289 17.77 23.12 5.17
C PHE A 289 18.48 22.09 4.30
N ARG A 290 18.49 22.29 2.97
CA ARG A 290 19.24 21.43 2.03
C ARG A 290 20.73 21.42 2.34
N ALA A 291 21.29 22.58 2.69
CA ALA A 291 22.70 22.72 3.03
C ALA A 291 23.08 21.89 4.25
N ASP A 292 22.24 21.84 5.29
CA ASP A 292 22.48 21.03 6.48
C ASP A 292 22.34 19.51 6.20
N VAL A 293 21.38 19.10 5.38
CA VAL A 293 21.30 17.69 4.93
C VAL A 293 22.53 17.28 4.15
N LYS A 294 23.02 18.17 3.29
CA LYS A 294 24.27 17.94 2.54
C LYS A 294 25.46 17.87 3.49
N LEU A 295 25.58 18.78 4.45
CA LEU A 295 26.65 18.80 5.46
C LEU A 295 26.68 17.50 6.26
N MET A 296 25.52 16.98 6.68
CA MET A 296 25.44 15.69 7.38
C MET A 296 26.03 14.55 6.52
N LEU A 297 25.72 14.51 5.24
CA LEU A 297 26.25 13.49 4.34
C LEU A 297 27.75 13.68 4.08
N ASP A 298 28.20 14.92 3.87
CA ASP A 298 29.61 15.25 3.62
C ASP A 298 30.47 14.88 4.86
N ASN A 299 30.01 15.19 6.07
CA ASN A 299 30.64 14.77 7.33
C ASN A 299 30.74 13.24 7.43
N CYS A 300 29.69 12.54 7.04
CA CYS A 300 29.68 11.08 7.06
C CYS A 300 30.71 10.50 6.06
N VAL A 301 30.80 11.05 4.87
CA VAL A 301 31.79 10.66 3.86
C VAL A 301 33.23 10.96 4.33
N LEU A 302 33.43 12.14 4.93
CA LEU A 302 34.73 12.58 5.41
C LEU A 302 35.27 11.67 6.54
N PHE A 303 34.42 11.32 7.49
CA PHE A 303 34.82 10.51 8.64
C PHE A 303 34.95 9.01 8.32
N ASN A 304 33.96 8.44 7.64
CA ASN A 304 33.87 6.99 7.42
C ASN A 304 34.46 6.54 6.08
N GLY A 305 34.62 7.46 5.13
CA GLY A 305 34.99 7.16 3.75
C GLY A 305 33.79 6.79 2.86
N PRO A 306 33.96 6.93 1.51
CA PRO A 306 32.83 6.86 0.55
C PRO A 306 32.23 5.46 0.40
N ARG A 307 32.92 4.38 0.77
CA ARG A 307 32.46 2.98 0.61
C ARG A 307 31.97 2.34 1.89
N HIS A 308 31.98 3.06 3.01
CA HIS A 308 31.57 2.52 4.30
C HIS A 308 30.07 2.30 4.37
N GLU A 309 29.62 1.33 5.18
CA GLU A 309 28.20 1.00 5.32
C GLU A 309 27.39 2.20 5.87
N ILE A 310 27.92 2.92 6.88
CA ILE A 310 27.25 4.10 7.42
C ILE A 310 27.10 5.19 6.34
N THR A 311 28.10 5.37 5.47
CA THR A 311 28.02 6.33 4.36
C THR A 311 26.92 5.97 3.37
N ARG A 312 26.76 4.68 3.06
CA ARG A 312 25.67 4.23 2.19
C ARG A 312 24.30 4.51 2.82
N ARG A 313 24.15 4.25 4.11
CA ARG A 313 22.93 4.57 4.86
C ARG A 313 22.66 6.08 4.91
N GLY A 314 23.72 6.90 5.06
CA GLY A 314 23.62 8.36 4.97
C GLY A 314 23.15 8.84 3.59
N GLN A 315 23.61 8.21 2.52
CA GLN A 315 23.16 8.48 1.16
C GLN A 315 21.67 8.15 0.97
N ASP A 316 21.20 7.03 1.51
CA ASP A 316 19.77 6.65 1.47
C ASP A 316 18.91 7.70 2.18
N VAL A 317 19.30 8.11 3.39
CA VAL A 317 18.59 9.14 4.18
C VAL A 317 18.60 10.49 3.45
N ALA A 318 19.76 10.93 2.96
CA ALA A 318 19.88 12.20 2.25
C ALA A 318 19.06 12.20 0.96
N THR A 319 19.06 11.12 0.19
CA THR A 319 18.26 10.97 -1.04
C THR A 319 16.77 11.12 -0.75
N LEU A 320 16.28 10.45 0.31
CA LEU A 320 14.88 10.56 0.74
C LEU A 320 14.54 12.01 1.13
N MET A 321 15.43 12.68 1.86
CA MET A 321 15.22 14.07 2.29
C MET A 321 15.24 15.03 1.10
N PHE A 322 16.22 14.93 0.20
CA PHE A 322 16.33 15.80 -1.00
C PHE A 322 15.10 15.71 -1.88
N ALA A 323 14.60 14.50 -2.15
CA ALA A 323 13.39 14.30 -2.96
C ALA A 323 12.13 14.96 -2.36
N ARG A 324 12.12 15.22 -1.04
CA ARG A 324 11.03 15.91 -0.35
C ARG A 324 11.28 17.41 -0.24
N ILE A 325 12.52 17.83 -0.06
CA ILE A 325 12.92 19.24 -0.04
C ILE A 325 12.54 19.93 -1.36
N ASP A 326 12.71 19.24 -2.51
CA ASP A 326 12.32 19.74 -3.83
C ASP A 326 10.82 20.07 -3.94
N LYS A 327 10.00 19.51 -3.06
CA LYS A 327 8.54 19.71 -3.02
C LYS A 327 8.09 20.74 -1.99
N ILE A 328 9.02 21.33 -1.21
CA ILE A 328 8.67 22.38 -0.24
C ILE A 328 8.16 23.61 -1.00
N ILE A 329 7.00 24.08 -0.57
CA ILE A 329 6.41 25.33 -1.07
C ILE A 329 6.88 26.44 -0.17
N GLU A 330 7.66 27.36 -0.72
CA GLU A 330 8.08 28.60 -0.05
C GLU A 330 7.02 29.67 -0.33
N TYR A 331 6.34 30.13 0.72
CA TYR A 331 5.46 31.28 0.63
C TYR A 331 6.30 32.53 0.90
N ALA A 332 6.18 33.55 0.05
CA ALA A 332 6.79 34.87 0.30
C ALA A 332 6.25 35.40 1.64
N THR A 333 7.16 35.75 2.56
CA THR A 333 6.77 36.43 3.79
C THR A 333 6.25 37.80 3.49
N PRO A 334 5.29 38.37 4.26
CA PRO A 334 4.70 39.68 4.02
C PRO A 334 5.70 40.85 3.93
N ASP A 335 6.93 40.67 4.41
CA ASP A 335 7.98 41.68 4.41
C ASP A 335 8.75 41.78 3.08
N GLN A 336 8.35 41.05 2.05
CA GLN A 336 9.00 41.06 0.72
C GLN A 336 8.12 41.71 -0.38
N TRP A 337 7.05 42.44 -0.01
CA TRP A 337 6.21 43.20 -0.94
C TRP A 337 6.42 44.69 -0.79
#